data_ee83666ff1ca45912b5351e724aa5aa1
#
_entry.id   ee83666ff1ca45912b5351e724aa5aa1
#
_cell.length_a   1.000
_cell.length_b   1.000
_cell.length_c   1.000
_cell.angle_alpha   90.00
_cell.angle_beta   90.00
_cell.angle_gamma   90.00
#
_symmetry.space_group_name_H-M   'P 1'
#
loop_
_entity.id
_entity.type
_entity.pdbx_description
1 polymer ?
#
loop_
_entity_poly.entity_id
_entity_poly.type
_entity_poly.pdbx_seq_one_letter_code
_entity_poly.pdbx_strand_id
1 'polypeptide(L)'
;MTEPEENIAKELTRMDWIMFSSIRPRDLVRHVSMNTEEKKRCKSLENVNRMIEHFNHVAYLVTNYILLRDKPKHRALMLEKFMKVARKLRELNNYNSLGAVLAGIKGTAVHRLVATRDLVPQATARDFMKLEILMGTQKSHFAYRLAWENSSGERIPYLPLHRRDLVSAAEGNSTFVGDKKGPPAFSPHPGVSVFQGAAGSRDSREAPPGGVVGKERINWRKFEIMGEVIVGVQRAQGTPYPTLQRSDDVRQLILDAKITKDDDVSTVHPLFPIRPSSFHPHIPLII
;
A
#
# COMPACT_ATOMS: atom_id res chain seq x y z
N MET A 1 -25.35 8.67 -0.28
CA MET A 1 -24.69 7.55 0.43
C MET A 1 -25.25 7.50 1.84
N THR A 2 -26.24 6.66 2.04
CA THR A 2 -26.99 6.53 3.32
C THR A 2 -26.39 5.44 4.23
N GLU A 3 -25.62 4.53 3.65
CA GLU A 3 -25.01 3.39 4.36
C GLU A 3 -24.16 3.83 5.55
N PRO A 4 -24.26 3.14 6.70
CA PRO A 4 -23.42 3.38 7.87
C PRO A 4 -21.92 3.20 7.55
N GLU A 5 -21.08 3.99 8.18
CA GLU A 5 -19.63 3.95 7.99
C GLU A 5 -19.02 2.59 8.34
N GLU A 6 -19.59 1.94 9.35
CA GLU A 6 -19.18 0.60 9.78
C GLU A 6 -19.45 -0.46 8.72
N ASN A 7 -20.60 -0.42 8.05
CA ASN A 7 -20.95 -1.36 6.99
C ASN A 7 -20.01 -1.19 5.78
N ILE A 8 -19.68 0.06 5.43
CA ILE A 8 -18.73 0.34 4.35
C ILE A 8 -17.34 -0.22 4.71
N ALA A 9 -16.87 0.02 5.93
CA ALA A 9 -15.57 -0.47 6.37
C ALA A 9 -15.51 -2.01 6.43
N LYS A 10 -16.58 -2.66 6.91
CA LYS A 10 -16.68 -4.13 6.95
C LYS A 10 -16.67 -4.74 5.54
N GLU A 11 -17.45 -4.18 4.60
CA GLU A 11 -17.50 -4.71 3.24
C GLU A 11 -16.16 -4.48 2.50
N LEU A 12 -15.54 -3.30 2.62
CA LEU A 12 -14.18 -3.07 2.11
C LEU A 12 -13.18 -4.07 2.69
N THR A 13 -13.27 -4.36 4.00
CA THR A 13 -12.37 -5.32 4.65
C THR A 13 -12.63 -6.74 4.14
N ARG A 14 -13.89 -7.12 3.93
CA ARG A 14 -14.25 -8.42 3.35
C ARG A 14 -13.70 -8.57 1.94
N MET A 15 -13.85 -7.54 1.10
CA MET A 15 -13.34 -7.54 -0.27
C MET A 15 -11.81 -7.65 -0.30
N ASP A 16 -11.14 -6.81 0.48
CA ASP A 16 -9.68 -6.85 0.62
C ASP A 16 -9.20 -8.21 1.13
N TRP A 17 -9.88 -8.80 2.12
CA TRP A 17 -9.51 -10.10 2.67
C TRP A 17 -9.57 -11.22 1.64
N ILE A 18 -10.63 -11.27 0.82
CA ILE A 18 -10.79 -12.28 -0.24
C ILE A 18 -9.61 -12.20 -1.23
N MET A 19 -9.22 -10.99 -1.63
CA MET A 19 -8.09 -10.78 -2.54
C MET A 19 -6.76 -11.09 -1.85
N PHE A 20 -6.55 -10.57 -0.66
CA PHE A 20 -5.33 -10.74 0.11
C PHE A 20 -5.04 -12.21 0.44
N SER A 21 -6.04 -12.96 0.92
CA SER A 21 -5.89 -14.38 1.24
C SER A 21 -5.58 -15.26 0.01
N SER A 22 -5.87 -14.77 -1.18
CA SER A 22 -5.57 -15.47 -2.45
C SER A 22 -4.16 -15.22 -2.98
N ILE A 23 -3.42 -14.24 -2.44
CA ILE A 23 -2.05 -13.92 -2.85
C ILE A 23 -1.11 -14.96 -2.24
N ARG A 24 -0.31 -15.61 -3.08
CA ARG A 24 0.71 -16.58 -2.63
C ARG A 24 2.08 -15.91 -2.53
N PRO A 25 3.02 -16.43 -1.70
CA PRO A 25 4.39 -15.91 -1.60
C PRO A 25 5.08 -15.77 -2.95
N ARG A 26 4.94 -16.75 -3.81
CA ARG A 26 5.53 -16.75 -5.16
C ARG A 26 5.00 -15.61 -6.04
N ASP A 27 3.76 -15.16 -5.81
CA ASP A 27 3.15 -14.09 -6.61
C ASP A 27 3.80 -12.74 -6.24
N LEU A 28 4.11 -12.52 -4.97
CA LEU A 28 4.86 -11.37 -4.51
C LEU A 28 6.28 -11.34 -5.08
N VAL A 29 6.99 -12.48 -5.04
CA VAL A 29 8.34 -12.59 -5.62
C VAL A 29 8.31 -12.34 -7.12
N ARG A 30 7.40 -12.98 -7.86
CA ARG A 30 7.23 -12.78 -9.30
C ARG A 30 6.89 -11.34 -9.66
N HIS A 31 6.02 -10.71 -8.86
CA HIS A 31 5.62 -9.33 -9.10
C HIS A 31 6.79 -8.35 -9.04
N VAL A 32 7.83 -8.61 -8.25
CA VAL A 32 9.00 -7.73 -8.13
C VAL A 32 10.17 -8.14 -9.03
N SER A 33 10.27 -9.42 -9.41
CA SER A 33 11.41 -9.94 -10.19
C SER A 33 11.16 -10.03 -11.68
N MET A 34 9.89 -10.07 -12.13
CA MET A 34 9.55 -10.15 -13.54
C MET A 34 9.57 -8.77 -14.22
N ASN A 35 9.96 -8.73 -15.50
CA ASN A 35 9.82 -7.53 -16.32
C ASN A 35 8.35 -7.27 -16.72
N THR A 36 8.07 -6.12 -17.33
CA THR A 36 6.71 -5.68 -17.66
C THR A 36 5.99 -6.64 -18.60
N GLU A 37 6.68 -7.18 -19.60
CA GLU A 37 6.08 -8.09 -20.57
C GLU A 37 5.77 -9.47 -19.97
N GLU A 38 6.68 -9.98 -19.14
CA GLU A 38 6.46 -11.21 -18.38
C GLU A 38 5.28 -11.10 -17.43
N LYS A 39 5.14 -9.95 -16.74
CA LYS A 39 4.02 -9.68 -15.84
C LYS A 39 2.68 -9.76 -16.54
N LYS A 40 2.55 -9.19 -17.75
CA LYS A 40 1.31 -9.24 -18.54
C LYS A 40 0.86 -10.66 -18.86
N ARG A 41 1.81 -11.59 -19.03
CA ARG A 41 1.52 -12.99 -19.37
C ARG A 41 1.34 -13.90 -18.17
N CYS A 42 1.69 -13.44 -16.98
CA CYS A 42 1.72 -14.26 -15.78
C CYS A 42 0.38 -14.25 -15.04
N LYS A 43 -0.48 -15.24 -15.31
CA LYS A 43 -1.81 -15.39 -14.67
C LYS A 43 -1.74 -15.41 -13.14
N SER A 44 -0.63 -15.89 -12.54
CA SER A 44 -0.52 -15.95 -11.08
C SER A 44 -0.46 -14.58 -10.41
N LEU A 45 -0.17 -13.51 -11.17
CA LEU A 45 -0.15 -12.13 -10.67
C LEU A 45 -1.54 -11.49 -10.61
N GLU A 46 -2.57 -12.14 -11.11
CA GLU A 46 -3.92 -11.59 -11.17
C GLU A 46 -4.42 -11.13 -9.78
N ASN A 47 -4.19 -11.94 -8.73
CA ASN A 47 -4.63 -11.57 -7.38
C ASN A 47 -3.91 -10.35 -6.82
N VAL A 48 -2.60 -10.20 -7.09
CA VAL A 48 -1.84 -9.01 -6.70
C VAL A 48 -2.34 -7.79 -7.46
N ASN A 49 -2.54 -7.92 -8.78
CA ASN A 49 -3.01 -6.83 -9.63
C ASN A 49 -4.43 -6.40 -9.24
N ARG A 50 -5.34 -7.34 -9.00
CA ARG A 50 -6.71 -7.03 -8.52
C ARG A 50 -6.70 -6.25 -7.21
N MET A 51 -5.82 -6.58 -6.28
CA MET A 51 -5.72 -5.84 -5.02
C MET A 51 -5.18 -4.42 -5.23
N ILE A 52 -4.24 -4.23 -6.15
CA ILE A 52 -3.73 -2.90 -6.55
C ILE A 52 -4.83 -2.09 -7.25
N GLU A 53 -5.54 -2.69 -8.19
CA GLU A 53 -6.64 -2.06 -8.89
C GLU A 53 -7.77 -1.67 -7.94
N HIS A 54 -8.10 -2.54 -7.00
CA HIS A 54 -9.10 -2.26 -5.98
C HIS A 54 -8.68 -1.10 -5.07
N PHE A 55 -7.43 -1.04 -4.65
CA PHE A 55 -6.90 0.09 -3.89
C PHE A 55 -7.09 1.42 -4.63
N ASN A 56 -6.70 1.47 -5.90
CA ASN A 56 -6.87 2.66 -6.73
C ASN A 56 -8.35 3.01 -6.92
N HIS A 57 -9.19 1.99 -7.19
CA HIS A 57 -10.63 2.17 -7.32
C HIS A 57 -11.25 2.81 -6.07
N VAL A 58 -10.90 2.33 -4.88
CA VAL A 58 -11.39 2.90 -3.61
C VAL A 58 -10.90 4.34 -3.42
N ALA A 59 -9.65 4.65 -3.76
CA ALA A 59 -9.13 6.01 -3.68
C ALA A 59 -9.90 6.96 -4.61
N TYR A 60 -10.11 6.58 -5.87
CA TYR A 60 -10.90 7.35 -6.83
C TYR A 60 -12.37 7.49 -6.41
N LEU A 61 -12.97 6.41 -5.90
CA LEU A 61 -14.34 6.42 -5.38
C LEU A 61 -14.49 7.49 -4.30
N VAL A 62 -13.60 7.53 -3.32
CA VAL A 62 -13.61 8.53 -2.24
C VAL A 62 -13.52 9.94 -2.81
N THR A 63 -12.56 10.19 -3.70
CA THR A 63 -12.38 11.49 -4.37
C THR A 63 -13.65 11.91 -5.10
N ASN A 64 -14.21 11.02 -5.94
CA ASN A 64 -15.40 11.30 -6.73
C ASN A 64 -16.62 11.58 -5.86
N TYR A 65 -16.87 10.78 -4.84
CA TYR A 65 -18.02 11.01 -3.94
C TYR A 65 -17.98 12.37 -3.23
N ILE A 66 -16.78 12.87 -2.93
CA ILE A 66 -16.60 14.19 -2.33
C ILE A 66 -16.82 15.27 -3.40
N LEU A 67 -16.16 15.18 -4.56
CA LEU A 67 -16.15 16.22 -5.59
C LEU A 67 -17.49 16.38 -6.30
N LEU A 68 -18.25 15.30 -6.48
CA LEU A 68 -19.58 15.33 -7.11
C LEU A 68 -20.65 16.06 -6.29
N ARG A 69 -20.32 16.63 -5.14
CA ARG A 69 -21.25 17.44 -4.34
C ARG A 69 -21.09 18.93 -4.67
N ASP A 70 -22.17 19.58 -5.09
CA ASP A 70 -22.12 20.96 -5.58
C ASP A 70 -21.74 21.96 -4.48
N LYS A 71 -22.28 21.77 -3.26
CA LYS A 71 -22.14 22.74 -2.16
C LYS A 71 -21.01 22.32 -1.18
N PRO A 72 -20.18 23.27 -0.69
CA PRO A 72 -19.13 22.98 0.30
C PRO A 72 -19.66 22.22 1.53
N LYS A 73 -20.85 22.55 2.01
CA LYS A 73 -21.49 21.86 3.14
C LYS A 73 -21.76 20.38 2.86
N HIS A 74 -22.25 20.06 1.66
CA HIS A 74 -22.50 18.66 1.27
C HIS A 74 -21.19 17.88 1.04
N ARG A 75 -20.16 18.55 0.51
CA ARG A 75 -18.82 17.97 0.41
C ARG A 75 -18.22 17.68 1.78
N ALA A 76 -18.40 18.60 2.74
CA ALA A 76 -17.92 18.43 4.11
C ALA A 76 -18.57 17.22 4.81
N LEU A 77 -19.87 17.02 4.65
CA LEU A 77 -20.57 15.84 5.17
C LEU A 77 -20.02 14.54 4.58
N MET A 78 -19.72 14.55 3.28
CA MET A 78 -19.15 13.36 2.63
C MET A 78 -17.71 13.12 3.05
N LEU A 79 -16.91 14.18 3.16
CA LEU A 79 -15.53 14.14 3.67
C LEU A 79 -15.50 13.60 5.10
N GLU A 80 -16.34 14.12 6.00
CA GLU A 80 -16.48 13.63 7.36
C GLU A 80 -16.84 12.15 7.40
N LYS A 81 -17.78 11.72 6.53
CA LYS A 81 -18.16 10.31 6.42
C LYS A 81 -16.98 9.42 6.09
N PHE A 82 -16.18 9.77 5.08
CA PHE A 82 -15.01 8.97 4.73
C PHE A 82 -13.90 9.03 5.78
N MET A 83 -13.75 10.13 6.52
CA MET A 83 -12.86 10.18 7.69
C MET A 83 -13.30 9.18 8.78
N LYS A 84 -14.62 9.04 9.00
CA LYS A 84 -15.18 8.04 9.93
C LYS A 84 -14.99 6.61 9.41
N VAL A 85 -15.18 6.38 8.10
CA VAL A 85 -14.86 5.08 7.46
C VAL A 85 -13.38 4.72 7.67
N ALA A 86 -12.47 5.67 7.47
CA ALA A 86 -11.04 5.45 7.71
C ALA A 86 -10.75 5.03 9.16
N ARG A 87 -11.41 5.65 10.15
CA ARG A 87 -11.31 5.24 11.55
C ARG A 87 -11.79 3.80 11.76
N LYS A 88 -12.92 3.41 11.16
CA LYS A 88 -13.44 2.04 11.25
C LYS A 88 -12.52 1.03 10.58
N LEU A 89 -11.90 1.36 9.47
CA LEU A 89 -10.89 0.52 8.81
C LEU A 89 -9.66 0.32 9.71
N ARG A 90 -9.24 1.36 10.45
CA ARG A 90 -8.18 1.23 11.45
C ARG A 90 -8.57 0.29 12.61
N GLU A 91 -9.81 0.39 13.10
CA GLU A 91 -10.35 -0.50 14.14
C GLU A 91 -10.34 -1.97 13.66
N LEU A 92 -10.58 -2.21 12.37
CA LEU A 92 -10.50 -3.53 11.72
C LEU A 92 -9.07 -3.94 11.31
N ASN A 93 -8.05 -3.15 11.58
CA ASN A 93 -6.67 -3.37 11.10
C ASN A 93 -6.54 -3.58 9.58
N ASN A 94 -7.48 -3.05 8.80
CA ASN A 94 -7.38 -3.04 7.34
C ASN A 94 -6.57 -1.81 6.89
N TYR A 95 -5.26 -1.95 6.89
CA TYR A 95 -4.35 -0.88 6.47
C TYR A 95 -4.37 -0.64 4.97
N ASN A 96 -4.81 -1.61 4.16
CA ASN A 96 -4.90 -1.46 2.71
C ASN A 96 -6.01 -0.45 2.34
N SER A 97 -7.25 -0.73 2.69
CA SER A 97 -8.36 0.19 2.43
C SER A 97 -8.24 1.49 3.23
N LEU A 98 -7.64 1.47 4.43
CA LEU A 98 -7.30 2.70 5.16
C LEU A 98 -6.38 3.60 4.31
N GLY A 99 -5.31 3.03 3.76
CA GLY A 99 -4.40 3.76 2.85
C GLY A 99 -5.11 4.30 1.62
N ALA A 100 -6.01 3.53 1.02
CA ALA A 100 -6.78 3.93 -0.15
C ALA A 100 -7.73 5.12 0.16
N VAL A 101 -8.46 5.06 1.27
CA VAL A 101 -9.34 6.15 1.71
C VAL A 101 -8.54 7.41 2.01
N LEU A 102 -7.40 7.28 2.70
CA LEU A 102 -6.52 8.43 2.95
C LEU A 102 -5.99 9.00 1.62
N ALA A 103 -5.58 8.17 0.67
CA ALA A 103 -5.11 8.62 -0.64
C ALA A 103 -6.19 9.45 -1.36
N GLY A 104 -7.45 9.00 -1.35
CA GLY A 104 -8.56 9.73 -1.94
C GLY A 104 -8.83 11.08 -1.27
N ILE A 105 -8.80 11.13 0.07
CA ILE A 105 -9.02 12.37 0.85
C ILE A 105 -7.84 13.35 0.68
N LYS A 106 -6.61 12.84 0.61
CA LYS A 106 -5.38 13.65 0.47
C LYS A 106 -5.07 14.03 -0.96
N GLY A 107 -5.76 13.44 -1.93
CA GLY A 107 -5.63 13.78 -3.34
C GLY A 107 -5.75 15.29 -3.57
N THR A 108 -4.95 15.83 -4.48
CA THR A 108 -4.82 17.29 -4.71
C THR A 108 -6.18 17.97 -4.90
N ALA A 109 -7.10 17.31 -5.59
CA ALA A 109 -8.42 17.85 -5.88
C ALA A 109 -9.26 18.09 -4.61
N VAL A 110 -9.24 17.15 -3.65
CA VAL A 110 -9.95 17.28 -2.37
C VAL A 110 -9.17 18.16 -1.39
N HIS A 111 -7.83 18.03 -1.38
CA HIS A 111 -6.99 18.79 -0.45
C HIS A 111 -7.12 20.31 -0.61
N ARG A 112 -7.34 20.79 -1.84
CA ARG A 112 -7.50 22.22 -2.15
C ARG A 112 -8.83 22.81 -1.73
N LEU A 113 -9.80 22.01 -1.30
CA LEU A 113 -11.14 22.47 -0.91
C LEU A 113 -11.16 23.05 0.51
N VAL A 114 -10.47 24.17 0.74
CA VAL A 114 -10.32 24.81 2.06
C VAL A 114 -11.69 25.04 2.71
N ALA A 115 -12.62 25.74 2.02
CA ALA A 115 -13.97 26.01 2.53
C ALA A 115 -14.77 24.74 2.88
N THR A 116 -14.44 23.59 2.28
CA THR A 116 -15.05 22.30 2.63
C THR A 116 -14.44 21.73 3.90
N ARG A 117 -13.12 21.81 4.03
CA ARG A 117 -12.38 21.28 5.19
C ARG A 117 -12.71 22.04 6.47
N ASP A 118 -12.86 23.34 6.39
CA ASP A 118 -13.22 24.22 7.53
C ASP A 118 -14.60 23.89 8.12
N LEU A 119 -15.47 23.25 7.34
CA LEU A 119 -16.80 22.82 7.79
C LEU A 119 -16.79 21.42 8.45
N VAL A 120 -15.68 20.71 8.44
CA VAL A 120 -15.57 19.40 9.10
C VAL A 120 -15.45 19.59 10.61
N PRO A 121 -16.20 18.84 11.44
CA PRO A 121 -16.09 18.93 12.89
C PRO A 121 -14.66 18.71 13.37
N GLN A 122 -14.18 19.58 14.27
CA GLN A 122 -12.80 19.55 14.75
C GLN A 122 -12.40 18.22 15.42
N ALA A 123 -13.35 17.55 16.07
CA ALA A 123 -13.11 16.23 16.67
C ALA A 123 -12.78 15.20 15.58
N THR A 124 -13.56 15.14 14.50
CA THR A 124 -13.33 14.23 13.36
C THR A 124 -12.00 14.56 12.66
N ALA A 125 -11.71 15.85 12.46
CA ALA A 125 -10.45 16.27 11.85
C ALA A 125 -9.22 15.86 12.69
N ARG A 126 -9.29 15.98 14.02
CA ARG A 126 -8.22 15.53 14.94
C ARG A 126 -8.02 14.02 14.92
N ASP A 127 -9.10 13.25 14.89
CA ASP A 127 -8.99 11.79 14.81
C ASP A 127 -8.43 11.35 13.45
N PHE A 128 -8.82 12.03 12.39
CA PHE A 128 -8.27 11.76 11.06
C PHE A 128 -6.77 12.10 10.98
N MET A 129 -6.31 13.19 11.59
CA MET A 129 -4.89 13.53 11.67
C MET A 129 -4.06 12.42 12.30
N LYS A 130 -4.57 11.70 13.31
CA LYS A 130 -3.87 10.54 13.91
C LYS A 130 -3.68 9.42 12.87
N LEU A 131 -4.66 9.22 11.99
CA LEU A 131 -4.54 8.23 10.90
C LEU A 131 -3.56 8.69 9.82
N GLU A 132 -3.49 9.98 9.52
CA GLU A 132 -2.49 10.53 8.61
C GLU A 132 -1.06 10.35 9.15
N ILE A 133 -0.87 10.55 10.45
CA ILE A 133 0.43 10.30 11.12
C ILE A 133 0.77 8.81 11.06
N LEU A 134 -0.21 7.93 11.37
CA LEU A 134 -0.03 6.49 11.33
C LEU A 134 0.43 5.99 9.95
N MET A 135 -0.24 6.44 8.88
CA MET A 135 0.05 6.01 7.52
C MET A 135 1.10 6.89 6.82
N GLY A 136 1.64 7.87 7.53
CA GLY A 136 2.62 8.82 7.01
C GLY A 136 3.95 8.18 6.60
N THR A 137 4.68 8.87 5.70
CA THR A 137 5.94 8.38 5.13
C THR A 137 7.16 8.65 6.03
N GLN A 138 6.98 9.36 7.13
CA GLN A 138 8.07 9.75 8.02
C GLN A 138 8.84 8.53 8.53
N LYS A 139 10.18 8.64 8.53
CA LYS A 139 11.10 7.56 8.95
C LYS A 139 10.73 6.22 8.30
N SER A 140 10.52 6.22 6.97
CA SER A 140 10.14 5.03 6.19
C SER A 140 8.88 4.33 6.72
N HIS A 141 7.82 5.08 7.00
CA HIS A 141 6.55 4.59 7.54
C HIS A 141 6.67 3.95 8.93
N PHE A 142 7.53 4.49 9.78
CA PHE A 142 7.81 3.92 11.11
C PHE A 142 6.54 3.66 11.94
N ALA A 143 5.60 4.62 11.98
CA ALA A 143 4.37 4.47 12.75
C ALA A 143 3.50 3.29 12.26
N TYR A 144 3.38 3.13 10.94
CA TYR A 144 2.68 1.98 10.36
C TYR A 144 3.40 0.66 10.69
N ARG A 145 4.72 0.60 10.50
CA ARG A 145 5.49 -0.62 10.78
C ARG A 145 5.34 -1.06 12.23
N LEU A 146 5.45 -0.12 13.15
CA LEU A 146 5.25 -0.40 14.58
C LEU A 146 3.82 -0.92 14.86
N ALA A 147 2.80 -0.29 14.28
CA ALA A 147 1.42 -0.72 14.43
C ALA A 147 1.17 -2.10 13.80
N TRP A 148 1.78 -2.36 12.63
CA TRP A 148 1.72 -3.65 11.95
C TRP A 148 2.34 -4.78 12.77
N GLU A 149 3.52 -4.58 13.32
CA GLU A 149 4.23 -5.58 14.13
C GLU A 149 3.52 -5.87 15.45
N ASN A 150 2.95 -4.84 16.08
CA ASN A 150 2.24 -4.98 17.35
C ASN A 150 0.79 -5.49 17.20
N SER A 151 0.27 -5.61 15.98
CA SER A 151 -1.06 -6.19 15.76
C SER A 151 -0.98 -7.72 15.86
N SER A 152 -1.64 -8.30 16.86
CA SER A 152 -1.67 -9.76 17.10
C SER A 152 -2.87 -10.47 16.49
N GLY A 153 -3.91 -9.72 16.10
CA GLY A 153 -5.15 -10.24 15.52
C GLY A 153 -5.19 -10.16 14.00
N GLU A 154 -6.41 -10.23 13.49
CA GLU A 154 -6.72 -10.09 12.07
C GLU A 154 -6.21 -8.77 11.54
N ARG A 155 -5.58 -8.81 10.38
CA ARG A 155 -5.03 -7.61 9.74
C ARG A 155 -4.79 -7.80 8.26
N ILE A 156 -4.94 -6.73 7.51
CA ILE A 156 -4.59 -6.66 6.09
C ILE A 156 -3.47 -5.62 5.92
N PRO A 157 -2.33 -6.00 5.31
CA PRO A 157 -1.18 -5.11 5.18
C PRO A 157 -1.46 -3.94 4.24
N TYR A 158 -0.76 -2.84 4.44
CA TYR A 158 -0.65 -1.79 3.43
C TYR A 158 0.26 -2.30 2.29
N LEU A 159 -0.36 -3.01 1.35
CA LEU A 159 0.34 -3.76 0.30
C LEU A 159 1.34 -2.91 -0.52
N PRO A 160 1.04 -1.64 -0.87
CA PRO A 160 1.99 -0.81 -1.59
C PRO A 160 3.36 -0.69 -0.91
N LEU A 161 3.38 -0.56 0.41
CA LEU A 161 4.62 -0.45 1.16
C LEU A 161 5.42 -1.76 1.16
N HIS A 162 4.76 -2.89 1.47
CA HIS A 162 5.42 -4.19 1.49
C HIS A 162 5.96 -4.58 0.10
N ARG A 163 5.21 -4.23 -0.96
CA ARG A 163 5.68 -4.40 -2.34
C ARG A 163 6.92 -3.54 -2.63
N ARG A 164 6.92 -2.26 -2.20
CA ARG A 164 8.08 -1.37 -2.35
C ARG A 164 9.30 -1.93 -1.63
N ASP A 165 9.12 -2.47 -0.43
CA ASP A 165 10.22 -3.07 0.34
C ASP A 165 10.81 -4.28 -0.38
N LEU A 166 9.96 -5.13 -1.01
CA LEU A 166 10.41 -6.24 -1.83
C LEU A 166 11.18 -5.78 -3.08
N VAL A 167 10.69 -4.74 -3.77
CA VAL A 167 11.40 -4.14 -4.91
C VAL A 167 12.76 -3.60 -4.47
N SER A 168 12.80 -2.84 -3.38
CA SER A 168 14.06 -2.29 -2.84
C SER A 168 15.05 -3.39 -2.45
N ALA A 169 14.58 -4.48 -1.86
CA ALA A 169 15.42 -5.62 -1.52
C ALA A 169 15.93 -6.36 -2.77
N ALA A 170 15.08 -6.50 -3.79
CA ALA A 170 15.42 -7.19 -5.02
C ALA A 170 16.42 -6.41 -5.89
N GLU A 171 16.24 -5.09 -5.99
CA GLU A 171 17.08 -4.19 -6.83
C GLU A 171 18.31 -3.68 -6.08
N GLY A 172 18.18 -3.37 -4.79
CA GLY A 172 19.26 -2.82 -3.96
C GLY A 172 20.33 -3.83 -3.56
N ASN A 173 20.13 -5.12 -3.82
CA ASN A 173 21.08 -6.18 -3.47
C ASN A 173 21.36 -7.07 -4.69
N SER A 174 22.65 -7.29 -5.00
CA SER A 174 23.03 -8.24 -6.03
C SER A 174 22.60 -9.67 -5.63
N THR A 175 22.28 -10.50 -6.62
CA THR A 175 21.91 -11.92 -6.38
C THR A 175 23.12 -12.77 -6.02
N PHE A 176 24.30 -12.38 -6.54
CA PHE A 176 25.55 -13.08 -6.31
C PHE A 176 26.58 -12.17 -5.66
N VAL A 177 27.39 -12.74 -4.79
CA VAL A 177 28.53 -12.06 -4.16
C VAL A 177 29.72 -12.16 -5.12
N GLY A 178 30.26 -11.00 -5.55
CA GLY A 178 31.36 -10.93 -6.50
C GLY A 178 31.05 -10.14 -7.77
N ASP A 179 29.82 -9.77 -8.03
CA ASP A 179 29.47 -8.88 -9.13
C ASP A 179 30.04 -7.47 -8.89
N LYS A 180 31.10 -7.14 -9.65
CA LYS A 180 31.77 -5.82 -9.58
C LYS A 180 30.98 -4.68 -10.22
N LYS A 181 29.70 -4.84 -10.53
CA LYS A 181 28.86 -3.82 -11.17
C LYS A 181 27.47 -3.76 -10.55
N GLY A 182 27.38 -3.23 -9.35
CA GLY A 182 26.13 -2.71 -8.80
C GLY A 182 26.30 -1.23 -8.43
N PRO A 183 25.25 -0.40 -8.51
CA PRO A 183 25.30 0.95 -7.96
C PRO A 183 25.65 0.89 -6.45
N PRO A 184 26.19 1.97 -5.87
CA PRO A 184 26.61 1.98 -4.47
C PRO A 184 25.47 1.54 -3.57
N ALA A 185 25.77 0.64 -2.63
CA ALA A 185 24.83 0.09 -1.69
C ALA A 185 24.00 1.22 -1.05
N PHE A 186 22.70 1.17 -1.27
CA PHE A 186 21.75 2.02 -0.57
C PHE A 186 21.86 1.68 0.91
N SER A 187 22.29 2.63 1.71
CA SER A 187 22.34 2.45 3.17
C SER A 187 20.95 2.09 3.67
N PRO A 188 20.78 1.03 4.47
CA PRO A 188 19.48 0.70 5.02
C PRO A 188 19.00 1.88 5.84
N HIS A 189 17.80 2.38 5.51
CA HIS A 189 17.18 3.42 6.31
C HIS A 189 17.08 2.95 7.78
N PRO A 190 17.40 3.81 8.75
CA PRO A 190 17.26 3.48 10.17
C PRO A 190 15.78 3.30 10.49
N GLY A 191 15.35 2.08 10.63
CA GLY A 191 13.95 1.73 10.91
C GLY A 191 13.62 0.26 10.67
N VAL A 192 14.49 -0.48 10.03
CA VAL A 192 14.43 -1.94 10.04
C VAL A 192 15.21 -2.39 11.27
N SER A 193 14.53 -2.94 12.24
CA SER A 193 15.13 -3.56 13.42
C SER A 193 16.02 -4.74 12.94
N VAL A 194 17.28 -4.45 12.73
CA VAL A 194 18.28 -5.49 12.55
C VAL A 194 18.56 -6.04 13.94
N PHE A 195 18.12 -7.24 14.22
CA PHE A 195 18.66 -8.02 15.33
C PHE A 195 20.17 -8.10 15.15
N GLN A 196 20.90 -7.28 15.89
CA GLN A 196 22.35 -7.41 16.03
C GLN A 196 22.63 -8.63 16.89
N GLY A 197 22.73 -9.77 16.23
CA GLY A 197 23.45 -10.91 16.79
C GLY A 197 24.94 -10.60 16.71
N ALA A 198 25.54 -10.26 17.84
CA ALA A 198 26.96 -10.14 17.98
C ALA A 198 27.61 -11.51 17.71
N ALA A 199 28.39 -11.61 16.65
CA ALA A 199 29.40 -12.65 16.51
C ALA A 199 30.65 -12.01 15.90
N GLY A 200 31.58 -11.68 16.75
CA GLY A 200 32.94 -11.41 16.34
C GLY A 200 33.59 -12.70 15.83
N SER A 201 34.32 -12.57 14.76
CA SER A 201 35.64 -13.23 14.62
C SER A 201 36.30 -12.71 13.35
N ARG A 202 37.39 -11.99 13.55
CA ARG A 202 38.41 -11.76 12.54
C ARG A 202 39.08 -13.10 12.25
N ASP A 203 39.02 -13.56 11.02
CA ASP A 203 40.01 -14.50 10.52
C ASP A 203 40.46 -14.03 9.14
N SER A 204 41.59 -13.32 9.15
CA SER A 204 42.39 -12.97 7.99
C SER A 204 43.15 -14.20 7.56
N ARG A 205 42.66 -14.93 6.56
CA ARG A 205 43.40 -15.91 5.82
C ARG A 205 43.58 -15.46 4.38
N GLU A 206 44.84 -15.19 4.03
CA GLU A 206 45.32 -14.94 2.70
C GLU A 206 44.86 -16.04 1.72
N ALA A 207 44.35 -15.62 0.57
CA ALA A 207 43.99 -16.52 -0.52
C ALA A 207 45.25 -17.00 -1.26
N PRO A 208 45.39 -18.29 -1.62
CA PRO A 208 46.49 -18.78 -2.41
C PRO A 208 46.37 -18.33 -3.88
N PRO A 209 47.49 -18.06 -4.56
CA PRO A 209 47.51 -17.69 -5.97
C PRO A 209 47.28 -18.92 -6.85
N GLY A 210 46.13 -19.03 -7.44
CA GLY A 210 45.81 -20.08 -8.42
C GLY A 210 44.41 -19.79 -8.98
N GLY A 211 44.36 -19.40 -10.25
CA GLY A 211 43.13 -19.03 -10.94
C GLY A 211 42.09 -20.15 -10.97
N VAL A 212 41.18 -20.10 -10.01
CA VAL A 212 39.94 -20.83 -10.04
C VAL A 212 38.88 -19.81 -10.45
N VAL A 213 38.20 -20.03 -11.58
CA VAL A 213 36.98 -19.34 -11.98
C VAL A 213 36.10 -19.34 -10.76
N GLY A 214 35.96 -18.19 -10.11
CA GLY A 214 35.29 -18.04 -8.83
C GLY A 214 33.84 -18.52 -8.95
N LYS A 215 33.49 -19.55 -8.18
CA LYS A 215 32.11 -19.97 -8.04
C LYS A 215 31.35 -18.81 -7.47
N GLU A 216 30.43 -18.21 -8.26
CA GLU A 216 29.52 -17.18 -7.82
C GLU A 216 28.79 -17.69 -6.58
N ARG A 217 28.88 -16.96 -5.48
CA ARG A 217 28.20 -17.31 -4.24
C ARG A 217 26.89 -16.55 -4.16
N ILE A 218 25.81 -17.25 -3.80
CA ILE A 218 24.50 -16.64 -3.59
C ILE A 218 24.56 -15.62 -2.44
N ASN A 219 24.02 -14.44 -2.66
CA ASN A 219 23.85 -13.42 -1.63
C ASN A 219 22.62 -13.74 -0.76
N TRP A 220 22.82 -14.57 0.26
CA TRP A 220 21.73 -14.96 1.17
C TRP A 220 21.07 -13.79 1.88
N ARG A 221 21.78 -12.69 2.12
CA ARG A 221 21.23 -11.50 2.78
C ARG A 221 20.07 -10.89 1.99
N LYS A 222 20.14 -10.90 0.64
CA LYS A 222 19.03 -10.48 -0.21
C LYS A 222 17.77 -11.29 0.06
N PHE A 223 17.91 -12.60 0.08
CA PHE A 223 16.79 -13.53 0.26
C PHE A 223 16.23 -13.50 1.69
N GLU A 224 17.07 -13.26 2.68
CA GLU A 224 16.66 -13.08 4.07
C GLU A 224 15.74 -11.85 4.21
N ILE A 225 16.15 -10.67 3.69
CA ILE A 225 15.34 -9.45 3.73
C ILE A 225 14.00 -9.63 3.00
N MET A 226 14.01 -10.25 1.82
CA MET A 226 12.78 -10.55 1.09
C MET A 226 11.90 -11.54 1.85
N GLY A 227 12.51 -12.55 2.47
CA GLY A 227 11.83 -13.56 3.27
C GLY A 227 11.11 -12.97 4.48
N GLU A 228 11.71 -12.04 5.20
CA GLU A 228 11.10 -11.34 6.34
C GLU A 228 9.79 -10.67 5.94
N VAL A 229 9.79 -9.93 4.82
CA VAL A 229 8.57 -9.27 4.31
C VAL A 229 7.49 -10.30 3.95
N ILE A 230 7.87 -11.37 3.25
CA ILE A 230 6.93 -12.41 2.80
C ILE A 230 6.34 -13.16 3.99
N VAL A 231 7.15 -13.53 4.96
CA VAL A 231 6.70 -14.24 6.19
C VAL A 231 5.76 -13.35 7.00
N GLY A 232 6.04 -12.04 7.10
CA GLY A 232 5.13 -11.09 7.75
C GLY A 232 3.75 -11.06 7.11
N VAL A 233 3.69 -11.06 5.77
CA VAL A 233 2.45 -11.13 5.00
C VAL A 233 1.73 -12.48 5.22
N GLN A 234 2.46 -13.60 5.16
CA GLN A 234 1.88 -14.94 5.37
C GLN A 234 1.30 -15.11 6.78
N ARG A 235 1.98 -14.61 7.82
CA ARG A 235 1.46 -14.64 9.20
C ARG A 235 0.12 -13.93 9.31
N ALA A 236 -0.05 -12.79 8.62
CA ALA A 236 -1.33 -12.10 8.60
C ALA A 236 -2.43 -12.90 7.88
N GLN A 237 -2.09 -13.63 6.82
CA GLN A 237 -3.03 -14.53 6.13
C GLN A 237 -3.43 -15.73 6.99
N GLY A 238 -2.61 -16.13 7.95
CA GLY A 238 -2.91 -17.21 8.89
C GLY A 238 -3.94 -16.87 9.96
N THR A 239 -4.34 -15.60 10.09
CA THR A 239 -5.33 -15.13 11.06
C THR A 239 -6.53 -14.54 10.31
N PRO A 240 -7.51 -15.37 9.93
CA PRO A 240 -8.67 -14.92 9.16
C PRO A 240 -9.60 -14.04 10.00
N TYR A 241 -10.24 -13.07 9.35
CA TYR A 241 -11.31 -12.31 9.98
C TYR A 241 -12.46 -13.24 10.36
N PRO A 242 -13.02 -13.11 11.58
CA PRO A 242 -14.27 -13.76 11.92
C PRO A 242 -15.34 -13.25 10.95
N THR A 243 -16.41 -13.96 10.81
CA THR A 243 -17.43 -13.79 9.79
C THR A 243 -17.78 -12.32 9.48
N LEU A 244 -17.20 -11.78 8.42
CA LEU A 244 -17.61 -10.51 7.84
C LEU A 244 -18.81 -10.80 6.93
N GLN A 245 -20.00 -10.40 7.36
CA GLN A 245 -21.22 -10.58 6.57
C GLN A 245 -21.11 -9.76 5.26
N ARG A 246 -21.48 -10.40 4.16
CA ARG A 246 -21.57 -9.75 2.87
C ARG A 246 -22.75 -8.79 2.85
N SER A 247 -22.51 -7.56 2.40
CA SER A 247 -23.53 -6.56 2.13
C SER A 247 -23.56 -6.27 0.64
N ASP A 248 -24.56 -6.82 -0.06
CA ASP A 248 -24.65 -6.65 -1.51
C ASP A 248 -24.91 -5.19 -1.90
N ASP A 249 -25.70 -4.45 -1.13
CA ASP A 249 -25.98 -3.04 -1.37
C ASP A 249 -24.71 -2.19 -1.26
N VAL A 250 -23.90 -2.42 -0.20
CA VAL A 250 -22.62 -1.71 -0.03
C VAL A 250 -21.63 -2.12 -1.11
N ARG A 251 -21.57 -3.40 -1.44
CA ARG A 251 -20.69 -3.91 -2.49
C ARG A 251 -21.02 -3.31 -3.84
N GLN A 252 -22.30 -3.25 -4.17
CA GLN A 252 -22.78 -2.63 -5.41
C GLN A 252 -22.43 -1.14 -5.43
N LEU A 253 -22.64 -0.44 -4.32
CA LEU A 253 -22.25 0.95 -4.16
C LEU A 253 -20.75 1.19 -4.39
N ILE A 254 -19.90 0.25 -3.96
CA ILE A 254 -18.45 0.35 -4.17
C ILE A 254 -18.08 0.04 -5.63
N LEU A 255 -18.63 -1.03 -6.22
CA LEU A 255 -18.22 -1.54 -7.53
C LEU A 255 -18.87 -0.80 -8.70
N ASP A 256 -20.14 -0.42 -8.59
CA ASP A 256 -20.93 0.19 -9.68
C ASP A 256 -20.83 1.73 -9.67
N ALA A 257 -20.07 2.31 -8.74
CA ALA A 257 -19.80 3.73 -8.75
C ALA A 257 -19.20 4.12 -10.11
N LYS A 258 -19.90 4.98 -10.85
CA LYS A 258 -19.33 5.61 -12.05
C LYS A 258 -18.20 6.51 -11.63
N ILE A 259 -16.99 5.97 -11.65
CA ILE A 259 -15.78 6.70 -11.32
C ILE A 259 -15.31 7.41 -12.58
N THR A 260 -15.34 8.72 -12.54
CA THR A 260 -14.67 9.55 -13.53
C THR A 260 -13.18 9.48 -13.25
N LYS A 261 -12.39 9.00 -14.20
CA LYS A 261 -10.92 9.04 -14.10
C LYS A 261 -10.45 10.48 -14.23
N ASP A 262 -9.27 10.79 -13.70
CA ASP A 262 -8.75 12.17 -13.53
C ASP A 262 -8.96 13.13 -14.71
N ASP A 263 -8.89 12.64 -15.94
CA ASP A 263 -9.03 13.46 -17.14
C ASP A 263 -10.44 14.07 -17.31
N ASP A 264 -11.47 13.39 -16.82
CA ASP A 264 -12.86 13.85 -16.91
C ASP A 264 -13.29 14.71 -15.71
N VAL A 265 -12.67 14.51 -14.54
CA VAL A 265 -12.94 15.34 -13.35
C VAL A 265 -12.40 16.76 -13.53
N SER A 266 -11.32 16.93 -14.31
CA SER A 266 -10.77 18.23 -14.67
C SER A 266 -11.67 19.03 -15.62
N THR A 267 -12.46 18.36 -16.46
CA THR A 267 -13.43 18.99 -17.38
C THR A 267 -14.73 19.39 -16.70
N VAL A 268 -15.12 18.71 -15.64
CA VAL A 268 -16.33 19.03 -14.86
C VAL A 268 -16.11 20.20 -13.88
N HIS A 269 -14.85 20.51 -13.54
CA HIS A 269 -14.52 21.62 -12.66
C HIS A 269 -13.42 22.50 -13.27
N PRO A 270 -13.75 23.70 -13.80
CA PRO A 270 -12.80 24.59 -14.49
C PRO A 270 -11.66 25.13 -13.62
N LEU A 271 -11.59 24.74 -12.35
CA LEU A 271 -10.54 25.13 -11.41
C LEU A 271 -9.29 24.23 -11.41
N PHE A 272 -9.26 23.15 -12.21
CA PHE A 272 -8.15 22.19 -12.20
C PHE A 272 -7.72 21.81 -13.62
N PRO A 273 -6.85 22.58 -14.29
CA PRO A 273 -6.24 22.13 -15.52
C PRO A 273 -5.18 21.06 -15.18
N ILE A 274 -5.51 19.80 -15.43
CA ILE A 274 -4.54 18.70 -15.43
C ILE A 274 -4.03 18.57 -16.86
N ARG A 275 -2.70 18.67 -17.03
CA ARG A 275 -2.06 18.39 -18.31
C ARG A 275 -2.19 16.90 -18.61
N PRO A 276 -2.55 16.49 -19.83
CA PRO A 276 -2.55 15.08 -20.21
C PRO A 276 -1.09 14.58 -20.15
N SER A 277 -0.81 13.70 -19.22
CA SER A 277 0.43 12.94 -19.23
C SER A 277 0.28 11.80 -20.21
N SER A 278 1.12 11.77 -21.22
CA SER A 278 1.35 10.63 -22.08
C SER A 278 1.49 9.36 -21.24
N PHE A 279 0.64 8.40 -21.50
CA PHE A 279 0.58 7.10 -20.83
C PHE A 279 1.92 6.38 -20.92
N HIS A 280 2.71 6.45 -19.87
CA HIS A 280 3.56 5.36 -19.45
C HIS A 280 2.90 4.77 -18.19
N PRO A 281 2.82 3.44 -18.06
CA PRO A 281 2.20 2.82 -16.90
C PRO A 281 3.14 2.92 -15.69
N HIS A 282 3.39 4.14 -15.25
CA HIS A 282 3.95 4.40 -13.94
C HIS A 282 2.78 4.57 -12.98
N ILE A 283 2.73 3.74 -12.02
CA ILE A 283 1.84 3.75 -10.86
C ILE A 283 2.03 5.11 -10.14
N PRO A 284 1.20 6.15 -10.38
CA PRO A 284 1.54 7.49 -9.90
C PRO A 284 0.94 7.81 -8.55
N LEU A 285 0.09 6.96 -7.98
CA LEU A 285 -0.62 7.28 -6.74
C LEU A 285 -0.13 6.53 -5.50
N ILE A 286 0.75 5.57 -5.63
CA ILE A 286 1.11 4.68 -4.53
C ILE A 286 2.61 4.62 -4.28
N ILE A 287 3.35 5.57 -4.80
CA ILE A 287 4.78 5.60 -4.49
C ILE A 287 5.13 6.87 -3.74
#